data_945d33e5e53b4c8119f82580802895d6
#
_entry.id   945d33e5e53b4c8119f82580802895d6
#
_cell.length_a   1.000
_cell.length_b   1.000
_cell.length_c   1.000
_cell.angle_alpha   90.00
_cell.angle_beta   90.00
_cell.angle_gamma   90.00
#
_symmetry.space_group_name_H-M   'P 1'
#
loop_
_entity.id
_entity.type
_entity.pdbx_description
1 polymer ?
#
loop_
_entity_poly.entity_id
_entity_poly.type
_entity_poly.pdbx_seq_one_letter_code
_entity_poly.pdbx_strand_id
1 'polypeptide(L)'
;MEIKSSSALRNNYNAVSAYAKKTQEPVFITVNGEGDGVFMSLEAYEKREELLTLRAQVLRAEEQRIYGAKTLGIREAREALENR
;
A
#
# COMPACT_ATOMS: atom_id res chain seq x y z
N MET A 1 -1.79 0.12 16.29
CA MET A 1 -1.98 -1.08 15.44
C MET A 1 -2.94 -2.03 16.14
N GLU A 2 -3.98 -2.44 15.45
CA GLU A 2 -5.00 -3.31 16.03
C GLU A 2 -4.85 -4.74 15.52
N ILE A 3 -5.00 -5.70 16.41
CA ILE A 3 -4.90 -7.12 16.08
C ILE A 3 -6.17 -7.82 16.54
N LYS A 4 -6.84 -8.53 15.65
CA LYS A 4 -8.06 -9.27 15.95
C LYS A 4 -7.95 -10.69 15.39
N SER A 5 -8.62 -11.64 16.06
CA SER A 5 -8.72 -12.98 15.52
C SER A 5 -9.74 -13.04 14.39
N SER A 6 -9.63 -14.06 13.54
CA SER A 6 -10.61 -14.29 12.48
C SER A 6 -12.02 -14.53 13.05
N SER A 7 -12.11 -15.15 14.22
CA SER A 7 -13.38 -15.33 14.90
C SER A 7 -13.99 -14.00 15.34
N ALA A 8 -13.16 -13.07 15.86
CA ALA A 8 -13.64 -11.74 16.24
C ALA A 8 -14.13 -10.96 15.02
N LEU A 9 -13.45 -11.05 13.89
CA LEU A 9 -13.88 -10.42 12.65
C LEU A 9 -15.24 -10.99 12.20
N ARG A 10 -15.38 -12.30 12.21
CA ARG A 10 -16.60 -12.96 11.77
C ARG A 10 -17.79 -12.64 12.67
N ASN A 11 -17.58 -12.65 13.99
CA ASN A 11 -18.65 -12.44 14.95
C ASN A 11 -19.03 -10.96 15.16
N ASN A 12 -18.07 -10.05 14.95
CA ASN A 12 -18.24 -8.62 15.17
C ASN A 12 -17.82 -7.80 13.94
N TYR A 13 -18.16 -8.27 12.76
CA TYR A 13 -17.77 -7.62 11.51
C TYR A 13 -18.08 -6.12 11.51
N ASN A 14 -19.29 -5.74 11.91
CA ASN A 14 -19.70 -4.34 11.89
C ASN A 14 -18.83 -3.47 12.80
N ALA A 15 -18.44 -3.98 13.96
CA ALA A 15 -17.58 -3.25 14.89
C ALA A 15 -16.17 -3.09 14.32
N VAL A 16 -15.61 -4.15 13.74
CA VAL A 16 -14.29 -4.11 13.12
C VAL A 16 -14.28 -3.18 11.91
N SER A 17 -15.32 -3.25 11.09
CA SER A 17 -15.46 -2.38 9.93
C SER A 17 -15.57 -0.91 10.35
N ALA A 18 -16.37 -0.61 11.38
CA ALA A 18 -16.50 0.76 11.90
C ALA A 18 -15.16 1.29 12.42
N TYR A 19 -14.43 0.47 13.16
CA TYR A 19 -13.10 0.83 13.66
C TYR A 19 -12.14 1.13 12.50
N ALA A 20 -12.08 0.26 11.50
CA ALA A 20 -11.22 0.45 10.34
C ALA A 20 -11.56 1.74 9.58
N LYS A 21 -12.84 2.05 9.41
CA LYS A 21 -13.29 3.28 8.75
C LYS A 21 -12.96 4.52 9.55
N LYS A 22 -13.11 4.44 10.87
CA LYS A 22 -12.85 5.57 11.77
C LYS A 22 -11.37 5.92 11.83
N THR A 23 -10.53 4.90 11.99
CA THR A 23 -9.08 5.10 12.18
C THR A 23 -8.30 5.18 10.88
N GLN A 24 -8.84 4.65 9.79
CA GLN A 24 -8.15 4.51 8.50
C GLN A 24 -6.88 3.66 8.62
N GLU A 25 -6.78 2.84 9.66
CA GLU A 25 -5.64 1.98 9.92
C GLU A 25 -5.97 0.53 9.61
N PRO A 26 -4.98 -0.27 9.23
CA PRO A 26 -5.19 -1.70 9.02
C PRO A 26 -5.42 -2.43 10.33
N VAL A 27 -6.28 -3.44 10.28
CA VAL A 27 -6.51 -4.38 11.38
C VAL A 27 -5.90 -5.71 10.98
N PHE A 28 -4.94 -6.20 11.76
CA PHE A 28 -4.28 -7.47 11.47
C PHE A 28 -5.14 -8.61 11.96
N ILE A 29 -5.38 -9.57 11.08
CA ILE A 29 -6.24 -10.72 11.36
C ILE A 29 -5.35 -11.94 11.57
N THR A 30 -5.58 -12.64 12.67
CA THR A 30 -4.83 -13.85 13.03
C THR A 30 -5.72 -15.07 13.06
N VAL A 31 -5.12 -16.22 12.79
CA VAL A 31 -5.74 -17.53 12.95
C VAL A 31 -4.79 -18.36 13.82
N ASN A 32 -5.29 -18.87 14.95
CA ASN A 32 -4.49 -19.63 15.90
C ASN A 32 -3.20 -18.90 16.34
N GLY A 33 -3.29 -17.57 16.50
CA GLY A 33 -2.18 -16.75 16.92
C GLY A 33 -1.20 -16.37 15.81
N GLU A 34 -1.40 -16.85 14.59
CA GLU A 34 -0.54 -16.53 13.45
C GLU A 34 -1.21 -15.52 12.53
N GLY A 35 -0.40 -14.65 11.93
CA GLY A 35 -0.90 -13.67 10.97
C GLY A 35 -1.47 -14.34 9.73
N ASP A 36 -2.72 -14.02 9.42
CA ASP A 36 -3.43 -14.59 8.27
C ASP A 36 -3.73 -13.54 7.21
N GLY A 37 -4.04 -12.34 7.62
CA GLY A 37 -4.40 -11.29 6.67
C GLY A 37 -4.56 -9.93 7.32
N VAL A 38 -5.04 -9.00 6.53
CA VAL A 38 -5.25 -7.62 6.95
C VAL A 38 -6.64 -7.18 6.50
N PHE A 39 -7.37 -6.55 7.41
CA PHE A 39 -8.64 -5.90 7.10
C PHE A 39 -8.45 -4.39 7.16
N MET A 40 -8.91 -3.69 6.17
CA MET A 40 -8.90 -2.23 6.15
C MET A 40 -10.08 -1.70 5.36
N SER A 41 -10.43 -0.43 5.59
CA SER A 41 -11.49 0.19 4.80
C SER A 41 -11.04 0.35 3.35
N LEU A 42 -12.00 0.36 2.44
CA LEU A 42 -11.70 0.57 1.02
C LEU A 42 -11.01 1.92 0.80
N GLU A 43 -11.47 2.94 1.51
CA GLU A 43 -10.87 4.28 1.44
C GLU A 43 -9.40 4.28 1.88
N ALA A 44 -9.09 3.60 2.98
CA ALA A 44 -7.70 3.49 3.46
C ALA A 44 -6.83 2.72 2.46
N TYR A 45 -7.36 1.66 1.87
CA TYR A 45 -6.66 0.91 0.84
C TYR A 45 -6.36 1.76 -0.39
N GLU A 46 -7.34 2.50 -0.87
CA GLU A 46 -7.16 3.38 -2.04
C GLU A 46 -6.12 4.47 -1.78
N LYS A 47 -6.15 5.08 -0.60
CA LYS A 47 -5.14 6.06 -0.21
C LYS A 47 -3.74 5.47 -0.16
N ARG A 48 -3.61 4.25 0.35
CA ARG A 48 -2.34 3.53 0.38
C ARG A 48 -1.81 3.27 -1.02
N GLU A 49 -2.67 2.86 -1.94
CA GLU A 49 -2.29 2.62 -3.33
C GLU A 49 -1.87 3.91 -4.03
N GLU A 50 -2.59 5.01 -3.81
CA GLU A 50 -2.21 6.32 -4.32
C GLU A 50 -0.83 6.76 -3.81
N LEU A 51 -0.57 6.58 -2.52
CA LEU A 51 0.71 6.94 -1.92
C LEU A 51 1.85 6.13 -2.50
N LEU A 52 1.66 4.83 -2.67
CA LEU A 52 2.66 3.96 -3.28
C LEU A 52 2.93 4.35 -4.74
N THR A 53 1.90 4.70 -5.48
CA THR A 53 2.03 5.18 -6.86
C THR A 53 2.80 6.48 -6.91
N LEU A 54 2.49 7.43 -6.02
CA LEU A 54 3.19 8.70 -5.93
C LEU A 54 4.67 8.51 -5.61
N ARG A 55 5.00 7.64 -4.66
CA ARG A 55 6.39 7.33 -4.32
C ARG A 55 7.14 6.75 -5.50
N ALA A 56 6.52 5.85 -6.24
CA ALA A 56 7.11 5.28 -7.45
C ALA A 56 7.37 6.36 -8.51
N GLN A 57 6.46 7.30 -8.68
CA GLN A 57 6.62 8.42 -9.60
C GLN A 57 7.77 9.35 -9.19
N VAL A 58 7.89 9.64 -7.91
CA VAL A 58 8.99 10.49 -7.39
C VAL A 58 10.34 9.81 -7.62
N LEU A 59 10.47 8.53 -7.30
CA LEU A 59 11.70 7.77 -7.54
C LEU A 59 12.06 7.75 -9.02
N ARG A 60 11.08 7.56 -9.88
CA ARG A 60 11.29 7.56 -11.33
C ARG A 60 11.77 8.91 -11.82
N ALA A 61 11.19 9.99 -11.33
CA ALA A 61 11.60 11.35 -11.68
C ALA A 61 13.04 11.64 -11.25
N GLU A 62 13.45 11.19 -10.07
CA GLU A 62 14.82 11.34 -9.59
C GLU A 62 15.81 10.54 -10.44
N GLU A 63 15.48 9.31 -10.79
CA GLU A 63 16.31 8.50 -11.68
C GLU A 63 16.47 9.17 -13.04
N GLN A 64 15.40 9.69 -13.62
CA GLN A 64 15.47 10.40 -14.89
C GLN A 64 16.35 11.64 -14.81
N ARG A 65 16.28 12.38 -13.71
CA ARG A 65 17.12 13.56 -13.51
C ARG A 65 18.61 13.19 -13.45
N ILE A 66 18.95 12.13 -12.74
CA ILE A 66 20.31 11.66 -12.61
C ILE A 66 20.86 11.21 -13.96
N TYR A 67 20.12 10.42 -14.71
CA TYR A 67 20.51 9.94 -16.02
C TYR A 67 20.58 11.07 -17.05
N GLY A 68 19.68 12.04 -16.97
CA GLY A 68 19.68 13.21 -17.83
C GLY A 68 20.96 14.04 -17.71
N ALA A 69 21.49 14.15 -16.49
CA ALA A 69 22.73 14.88 -16.25
C ALA A 69 23.95 14.22 -16.90
N LYS A 70 23.88 12.94 -17.20
CA LYS A 70 24.98 12.19 -17.82
C LYS A 70 24.87 12.05 -19.34
N THR A 71 23.89 12.69 -19.95
CA THR A 71 23.62 12.64 -21.39
C THR A 71 23.41 11.24 -21.97
N LEU A 72 23.29 10.22 -21.15
CA LEU A 72 22.92 8.90 -21.58
C LEU A 72 21.40 8.86 -21.77
N GLY A 73 20.94 8.17 -22.81
CA GLY A 73 19.58 8.17 -23.26
C GLY A 73 18.51 8.17 -22.18
N ILE A 74 18.00 9.34 -21.87
CA ILE A 74 16.84 9.50 -20.98
C ILE A 74 15.70 8.61 -21.48
N ARG A 75 15.57 8.49 -22.80
CA ARG A 75 14.57 7.65 -23.45
C ARG A 75 14.76 6.18 -23.08
N GLU A 76 15.99 5.67 -23.10
CA GLU A 76 16.28 4.29 -22.75
C GLU A 76 15.99 4.00 -21.28
N ALA A 77 16.35 4.91 -20.38
CA ALA A 77 16.03 4.78 -18.97
C ALA A 77 14.52 4.77 -18.74
N ARG A 78 13.79 5.62 -19.45
CA ARG A 78 12.34 5.69 -19.36
C ARG A 78 11.69 4.40 -19.87
N GLU A 79 12.12 3.87 -20.98
CA GLU A 79 11.61 2.62 -21.54
C GLU A 79 11.86 1.45 -20.59
N ALA A 80 13.03 1.38 -19.98
CA ALA A 80 13.36 0.35 -18.99
C ALA A 80 12.42 0.41 -17.78
N LEU A 81 12.04 1.61 -17.33
CA LEU A 81 11.13 1.80 -16.21
C LEU A 81 9.68 1.50 -16.58
N GLU A 82 9.27 1.85 -17.78
CA GLU A 82 7.89 1.64 -18.24
C GLU A 82 7.58 0.16 -18.56
N ASN A 83 8.59 -0.62 -18.90
CA ASN A 83 8.43 -2.03 -19.27
C ASN A 83 8.56 -3.01 -18.08
N ARG A 84 8.55 -2.52 -16.88
CA ARG A 84 8.57 -3.37 -15.70
C ARG A 84 7.20 -3.87 -15.29
#